data_daaaad343735db30af1899d4f87ac6b7
#
_entry.id   daaaad343735db30af1899d4f87ac6b7
#
_cell.length_a   1.000
_cell.length_b   1.000
_cell.length_c   1.000
_cell.angle_alpha   90.00
_cell.angle_beta   90.00
_cell.angle_gamma   90.00
#
_symmetry.space_group_name_H-M   'P 1'
#
loop_
_entity.id
_entity.type
_entity.pdbx_description
1 polymer ?
#
loop_
_entity_poly.entity_id
_entity_poly.type
_entity_poly.pdbx_seq_one_letter_code
_entity_poly.pdbx_strand_id
1 'polypeptide(L)'
;MTIPIIDFRSKTCVDQMYDAYTTCGFAVFTHVYDEWIEDFTKWKLLMEEFFQLPRVVKQLCAYSGVTENIGYNDLEEERLTPTSPGDLKESYNWVSPDRMQEKYWPREFGKPRFKPQAQKIERIARLLSYEFLYKFEEMFSLPKGFLVEKHVDGSATMRM
;
A
#
# COMPACT_ATOMS: atom_id res chain seq x y z
N MET A 1 12.67 -24.20 -1.58
CA MET A 1 11.46 -23.93 -0.76
C MET A 1 10.51 -23.16 -1.66
N THR A 2 9.26 -23.61 -1.82
CA THR A 2 8.28 -22.97 -2.70
C THR A 2 7.37 -22.11 -1.83
N ILE A 3 7.10 -20.84 -2.23
CA ILE A 3 6.15 -19.98 -1.53
C ILE A 3 4.74 -20.51 -1.81
N PRO A 4 3.93 -20.82 -0.78
CA PRO A 4 2.56 -21.27 -0.95
C PRO A 4 1.66 -20.24 -1.63
N ILE A 5 0.73 -20.71 -2.47
CA ILE A 5 -0.35 -19.91 -3.05
C ILE A 5 -1.64 -20.30 -2.34
N ILE A 6 -2.28 -19.34 -1.69
CA ILE A 6 -3.44 -19.54 -0.82
C ILE A 6 -4.64 -18.80 -1.41
N ASP A 7 -5.75 -19.51 -1.60
CA ASP A 7 -7.03 -18.86 -1.90
C ASP A 7 -7.58 -18.22 -0.63
N PHE A 8 -7.66 -16.88 -0.63
CA PHE A 8 -8.10 -16.09 0.53
C PHE A 8 -9.54 -16.38 0.96
N ARG A 9 -10.37 -16.89 0.04
CA ARG A 9 -11.78 -17.24 0.29
C ARG A 9 -11.97 -18.71 0.71
N SER A 10 -10.90 -19.51 0.66
CA SER A 10 -10.97 -20.93 1.06
C SER A 10 -11.32 -21.06 2.54
N LYS A 11 -12.10 -22.08 2.87
CA LYS A 11 -12.39 -22.48 4.27
C LYS A 11 -11.14 -22.91 5.03
N THR A 12 -10.10 -23.34 4.31
CA THR A 12 -8.80 -23.77 4.88
C THR A 12 -7.74 -22.66 4.82
N CYS A 13 -8.13 -21.42 4.49
CA CYS A 13 -7.22 -20.30 4.34
C CYS A 13 -6.38 -20.07 5.62
N VAL A 14 -7.01 -20.09 6.77
CA VAL A 14 -6.34 -19.83 8.06
C VAL A 14 -5.31 -20.92 8.39
N ASP A 15 -5.65 -22.19 8.18
CA ASP A 15 -4.73 -23.30 8.40
C ASP A 15 -3.53 -23.21 7.45
N GLN A 16 -3.78 -22.91 6.17
CA GLN A 16 -2.71 -22.72 5.18
C GLN A 16 -1.83 -21.51 5.48
N MET A 17 -2.40 -20.43 6.04
CA MET A 17 -1.64 -19.27 6.53
C MET A 17 -0.71 -19.68 7.67
N TYR A 18 -1.23 -20.43 8.65
CA TYR A 18 -0.44 -20.92 9.76
C TYR A 18 0.76 -21.74 9.28
N ASP A 19 0.52 -22.72 8.40
CA ASP A 19 1.58 -23.55 7.82
C ASP A 19 2.60 -22.71 7.04
N ALA A 20 2.14 -21.79 6.21
CA ALA A 20 3.02 -20.92 5.43
C ALA A 20 3.93 -20.06 6.31
N TYR A 21 3.36 -19.37 7.29
CA TYR A 21 4.11 -18.44 8.14
C TYR A 21 5.01 -19.13 9.16
N THR A 22 4.67 -20.36 9.59
CA THR A 22 5.52 -21.13 10.50
C THR A 22 6.61 -21.91 9.78
N THR A 23 6.54 -22.09 8.46
CA THR A 23 7.53 -22.85 7.69
C THR A 23 8.45 -21.96 6.86
N CYS A 24 7.91 -21.16 5.94
CA CYS A 24 8.71 -20.32 5.03
C CYS A 24 8.58 -18.81 5.30
N GLY A 25 7.61 -18.37 6.10
CA GLY A 25 7.38 -16.98 6.45
C GLY A 25 6.70 -16.15 5.36
N PHE A 26 6.29 -16.75 4.24
CA PHE A 26 5.71 -16.08 3.08
C PHE A 26 4.50 -16.83 2.53
N ALA A 27 3.55 -16.08 1.96
CA ALA A 27 2.45 -16.62 1.18
C ALA A 27 2.07 -15.66 0.06
N VAL A 28 1.57 -16.20 -1.05
CA VAL A 28 0.89 -15.46 -2.10
C VAL A 28 -0.61 -15.73 -1.95
N PHE A 29 -1.41 -14.69 -1.95
CA PHE A 29 -2.86 -14.84 -1.84
C PHE A 29 -3.55 -14.55 -3.17
N THR A 30 -4.50 -15.40 -3.53
CA THR A 30 -5.42 -15.19 -4.64
C THR A 30 -6.81 -14.80 -4.12
N HIS A 31 -7.65 -14.23 -4.98
CA HIS A 31 -9.02 -13.82 -4.67
C HIS A 31 -9.18 -12.82 -3.52
N VAL A 32 -8.14 -12.02 -3.26
CA VAL A 32 -8.13 -11.00 -2.19
C VAL A 32 -8.95 -9.76 -2.59
N TYR A 33 -8.87 -9.34 -3.85
CA TYR A 33 -9.42 -8.06 -4.33
C TYR A 33 -10.25 -8.17 -5.62
N ASP A 34 -10.83 -9.34 -5.88
CA ASP A 34 -11.61 -9.58 -7.11
C ASP A 34 -12.74 -8.56 -7.32
N GLU A 35 -13.38 -8.12 -6.23
CA GLU A 35 -14.45 -7.11 -6.26
C GLU A 35 -13.96 -5.72 -6.67
N TRP A 36 -12.67 -5.45 -6.52
CA TRP A 36 -12.04 -4.15 -6.81
C TRP A 36 -11.02 -4.20 -7.94
N ILE A 37 -11.01 -5.27 -8.74
CA ILE A 37 -10.02 -5.46 -9.82
C ILE A 37 -9.98 -4.27 -10.80
N GLU A 38 -11.15 -3.69 -11.11
CA GLU A 38 -11.23 -2.50 -11.96
C GLU A 38 -10.59 -1.28 -11.31
N ASP A 39 -10.74 -1.10 -10.00
CA ASP A 39 -10.15 0.02 -9.27
C ASP A 39 -8.63 -0.09 -9.22
N PHE A 40 -8.10 -1.29 -8.99
CA PHE A 40 -6.66 -1.53 -9.05
C PHE A 40 -6.12 -1.38 -10.47
N THR A 41 -6.87 -1.80 -11.49
CA THR A 41 -6.48 -1.61 -12.89
C THR A 41 -6.41 -0.11 -13.25
N LYS A 42 -7.44 0.67 -12.88
CA LYS A 42 -7.44 2.13 -13.06
C LYS A 42 -6.29 2.79 -12.31
N TRP A 43 -6.03 2.34 -11.08
CA TRP A 43 -4.94 2.86 -10.28
C TRP A 43 -3.58 2.59 -10.92
N LYS A 44 -3.35 1.37 -11.41
CA LYS A 44 -2.12 1.02 -12.13
C LYS A 44 -1.87 1.95 -13.32
N LEU A 45 -2.88 2.20 -14.15
CA LEU A 45 -2.76 3.11 -15.28
C LEU A 45 -2.42 4.55 -14.85
N LEU A 46 -3.04 5.05 -13.77
CA LEU A 46 -2.72 6.37 -13.24
C LEU A 46 -1.31 6.48 -12.67
N MET A 47 -0.81 5.42 -12.04
CA MET A 47 0.58 5.34 -11.60
C MET A 47 1.55 5.41 -12.78
N GLU A 48 1.30 4.61 -13.83
CA GLU A 48 2.09 4.63 -15.06
C GLU A 48 2.10 6.02 -15.71
N GLU A 49 0.94 6.66 -15.83
CA GLU A 49 0.82 8.04 -16.32
C GLU A 49 1.65 9.03 -15.46
N PHE A 50 1.57 8.92 -14.14
CA PHE A 50 2.29 9.79 -13.21
C PHE A 50 3.81 9.66 -13.35
N PHE A 51 4.34 8.44 -13.34
CA PHE A 51 5.79 8.25 -13.41
C PHE A 51 6.39 8.59 -14.79
N GLN A 52 5.57 8.58 -15.85
CA GLN A 52 5.98 9.05 -17.19
C GLN A 52 6.06 10.57 -17.33
N LEU A 53 5.56 11.33 -16.34
CA LEU A 53 5.65 12.78 -16.40
C LEU A 53 7.10 13.28 -16.34
N PRO A 54 7.34 14.48 -16.91
CA PRO A 54 8.60 15.16 -16.71
C PRO A 54 8.94 15.31 -15.22
N ARG A 55 10.20 15.09 -14.88
CA ARG A 55 10.71 15.18 -13.49
C ARG A 55 10.27 16.46 -12.79
N VAL A 56 10.38 17.61 -13.47
CA VAL A 56 9.97 18.91 -12.92
C VAL A 56 8.49 18.97 -12.51
N VAL A 57 7.63 18.22 -13.17
CA VAL A 57 6.21 18.14 -12.84
C VAL A 57 5.99 17.27 -11.61
N LYS A 58 6.67 16.14 -11.52
CA LYS A 58 6.63 15.24 -10.35
C LYS A 58 7.16 15.93 -9.10
N GLN A 59 8.22 16.73 -9.24
CA GLN A 59 8.81 17.52 -8.13
C GLN A 59 7.88 18.59 -7.55
N LEU A 60 6.78 18.96 -8.22
CA LEU A 60 5.78 19.87 -7.63
C LEU A 60 5.03 19.26 -6.42
N CYS A 61 5.08 17.95 -6.26
CA CYS A 61 4.56 17.24 -5.09
C CYS A 61 5.68 16.47 -4.36
N ALA A 62 6.87 17.08 -4.28
CA ALA A 62 8.07 16.48 -3.70
C ALA A 62 7.88 16.03 -2.26
N TYR A 63 8.67 15.04 -1.88
CA TYR A 63 8.67 14.39 -0.59
C TYR A 63 8.85 15.37 0.57
N SER A 64 8.08 15.17 1.63
CA SER A 64 8.07 16.02 2.83
C SER A 64 9.20 15.72 3.84
N GLY A 65 10.05 14.74 3.51
CA GLY A 65 11.09 14.24 4.42
C GLY A 65 10.61 13.06 5.27
N VAL A 66 11.54 12.47 6.01
CA VAL A 66 11.33 11.22 6.77
C VAL A 66 10.24 11.33 7.85
N THR A 67 9.99 12.52 8.37
CA THR A 67 9.02 12.72 9.47
C THR A 67 7.58 12.50 9.00
N GLU A 68 7.21 13.03 7.85
CA GLU A 68 5.84 12.90 7.31
C GLU A 68 5.72 11.72 6.34
N ASN A 69 6.79 11.39 5.63
CA ASN A 69 6.89 10.32 4.66
C ASN A 69 5.80 10.39 3.56
N ILE A 70 5.60 11.58 2.99
CA ILE A 70 4.53 11.90 2.03
C ILE A 70 5.13 12.58 0.80
N GLY A 71 4.59 12.28 -0.39
CA GLY A 71 4.95 12.92 -1.63
C GLY A 71 5.85 12.08 -2.53
N TYR A 72 6.35 12.71 -3.59
CA TYR A 72 7.21 12.10 -4.61
C TYR A 72 8.67 12.09 -4.16
N ASN A 73 9.26 10.90 -4.13
CA ASN A 73 10.71 10.69 -3.99
C ASN A 73 11.32 10.51 -5.37
N ASP A 74 12.33 11.30 -5.64
CA ASP A 74 13.07 11.26 -6.90
C ASP A 74 14.15 10.16 -6.89
N LEU A 75 14.73 9.89 -8.06
CA LEU A 75 15.86 8.96 -8.19
C LEU A 75 16.98 9.37 -7.22
N GLU A 76 17.58 8.36 -6.58
CA GLU A 76 18.73 8.53 -5.68
C GLU A 76 18.44 9.35 -4.40
N GLU A 77 17.19 9.71 -4.11
CA GLU A 77 16.84 10.39 -2.86
C GLU A 77 16.82 9.44 -1.66
N GLU A 78 16.25 8.24 -1.83
CA GLU A 78 16.26 7.23 -0.77
C GLU A 78 17.63 6.53 -0.71
N ARG A 79 18.13 6.33 0.53
CA ARG A 79 19.44 5.71 0.81
C ARG A 79 19.35 4.82 2.02
N LEU A 80 20.04 3.70 1.99
CA LEU A 80 20.13 2.81 3.15
C LEU A 80 20.89 3.48 4.31
N THR A 81 21.98 4.18 3.99
CA THR A 81 22.78 4.98 4.94
C THR A 81 23.16 6.31 4.30
N PRO A 82 23.47 7.37 5.07
CA PRO A 82 23.85 8.68 4.51
C PRO A 82 25.02 8.64 3.52
N THR A 83 25.87 7.63 3.63
CA THR A 83 27.08 7.46 2.78
C THR A 83 26.88 6.47 1.64
N SER A 84 25.74 5.73 1.59
CA SER A 84 25.46 4.81 0.48
C SER A 84 25.04 5.58 -0.77
N PRO A 85 25.25 4.98 -1.97
CA PRO A 85 24.59 5.47 -3.19
C PRO A 85 23.07 5.50 -2.98
N GLY A 86 22.40 6.43 -3.65
CA GLY A 86 20.93 6.49 -3.66
C GLY A 86 20.34 5.31 -4.44
N ASP A 87 19.12 4.93 -4.07
CA ASP A 87 18.38 3.89 -4.76
C ASP A 87 17.96 4.36 -6.17
N LEU A 88 18.19 3.53 -7.17
CA LEU A 88 17.77 3.81 -8.56
C LEU A 88 16.28 3.53 -8.75
N LYS A 89 15.47 4.17 -7.93
CA LYS A 89 14.00 4.08 -7.97
C LYS A 89 13.37 5.44 -7.75
N GLU A 90 12.19 5.60 -8.27
CA GLU A 90 11.25 6.66 -7.92
C GLU A 90 10.13 6.06 -7.06
N SER A 91 9.55 6.84 -6.17
CA SER A 91 8.37 6.43 -5.42
C SER A 91 7.44 7.60 -5.11
N TYR A 92 6.18 7.30 -4.84
CA TYR A 92 5.23 8.28 -4.36
C TYR A 92 4.48 7.71 -3.15
N ASN A 93 4.50 8.46 -2.06
CA ASN A 93 3.86 8.07 -0.81
C ASN A 93 2.63 8.94 -0.53
N TRP A 94 1.55 8.32 -0.06
CA TRP A 94 0.39 9.05 0.45
C TRP A 94 -0.17 8.38 1.70
N VAL A 95 -0.92 9.12 2.45
CA VAL A 95 -1.53 8.71 3.71
C VAL A 95 -3.03 8.97 3.66
N SER A 96 -3.75 8.63 4.72
CA SER A 96 -5.18 8.89 4.84
C SER A 96 -5.52 10.37 4.56
N PRO A 97 -6.72 10.65 4.02
CA PRO A 97 -7.10 11.99 3.56
C PRO A 97 -7.00 13.10 4.61
N ASP A 98 -7.25 12.77 5.89
CA ASP A 98 -7.18 13.69 7.03
C ASP A 98 -5.74 14.14 7.35
N ARG A 99 -4.74 13.36 6.96
CA ARG A 99 -3.32 13.65 7.15
C ARG A 99 -2.62 14.17 5.90
N MET A 100 -3.23 13.98 4.73
CA MET A 100 -2.64 14.33 3.43
C MET A 100 -2.87 15.80 3.08
N GLN A 101 -1.84 16.62 3.10
CA GLN A 101 -1.94 18.03 2.69
C GLN A 101 -2.05 18.16 1.17
N GLU A 102 -2.79 19.17 0.72
CA GLU A 102 -3.09 19.40 -0.71
C GLU A 102 -1.84 19.58 -1.57
N LYS A 103 -0.80 20.21 -1.01
CA LYS A 103 0.45 20.48 -1.73
C LYS A 103 1.22 19.22 -2.17
N TYR A 104 0.97 18.07 -1.53
CA TYR A 104 1.62 16.80 -1.85
C TYR A 104 0.85 15.98 -2.90
N TRP A 105 -0.37 16.37 -3.26
CA TRP A 105 -1.08 15.74 -4.37
C TRP A 105 -0.51 16.19 -5.71
N PRO A 106 -0.34 15.26 -6.68
CA PRO A 106 0.01 15.63 -8.04
C PRO A 106 -0.96 16.66 -8.59
N ARG A 107 -0.42 17.81 -9.03
CA ARG A 107 -1.22 18.82 -9.73
C ARG A 107 -1.51 18.31 -11.13
N GLU A 108 -2.79 18.16 -11.41
CA GLU A 108 -3.18 17.37 -12.53
C GLU A 108 -3.17 18.06 -13.86
N PHE A 109 -2.86 17.30 -14.74
CA PHE A 109 -3.10 17.02 -16.10
C PHE A 109 -4.60 17.03 -16.47
N GLY A 110 -5.28 18.12 -16.36
CA GLY A 110 -6.59 18.38 -16.97
C GLY A 110 -7.84 17.92 -16.22
N LYS A 111 -7.93 16.72 -15.66
CA LYS A 111 -9.07 16.29 -14.82
C LYS A 111 -8.57 15.61 -13.54
N PRO A 112 -9.10 16.00 -12.35
CA PRO A 112 -8.68 15.41 -11.09
C PRO A 112 -9.08 13.92 -10.99
N ARG A 113 -8.21 13.04 -11.45
CA ARG A 113 -8.42 11.58 -11.45
C ARG A 113 -7.55 10.88 -10.40
N PHE A 114 -6.33 11.36 -10.21
CA PHE A 114 -5.32 10.71 -9.37
C PHE A 114 -5.73 10.69 -7.89
N LYS A 115 -5.98 11.85 -7.29
CA LYS A 115 -6.34 11.98 -5.87
C LYS A 115 -7.56 11.16 -5.48
N PRO A 116 -8.72 11.23 -6.19
CA PRO A 116 -9.89 10.43 -5.83
C PRO A 116 -9.63 8.93 -5.91
N GLN A 117 -8.85 8.47 -6.92
CA GLN A 117 -8.53 7.05 -7.05
C GLN A 117 -7.54 6.60 -5.98
N ALA A 118 -6.51 7.39 -5.67
CA ALA A 118 -5.57 7.11 -4.58
C ALA A 118 -6.29 6.96 -3.24
N GLN A 119 -7.22 7.85 -2.94
CA GLN A 119 -8.05 7.78 -1.73
C GLN A 119 -8.98 6.56 -1.72
N LYS A 120 -9.49 6.16 -2.88
CA LYS A 120 -10.29 4.93 -3.00
C LYS A 120 -9.43 3.69 -2.74
N ILE A 121 -8.25 3.61 -3.34
CA ILE A 121 -7.30 2.50 -3.13
C ILE A 121 -6.87 2.42 -1.66
N GLU A 122 -6.59 3.55 -1.00
CA GLU A 122 -6.26 3.57 0.43
C GLU A 122 -7.39 2.95 1.27
N ARG A 123 -8.64 3.34 1.03
CA ARG A 123 -9.79 2.75 1.75
C ARG A 123 -9.92 1.25 1.50
N ILE A 124 -9.76 0.80 0.25
CA ILE A 124 -9.80 -0.64 -0.09
C ILE A 124 -8.67 -1.38 0.62
N ALA A 125 -7.44 -0.87 0.57
CA ALA A 125 -6.30 -1.48 1.24
C ALA A 125 -6.49 -1.58 2.75
N ARG A 126 -7.10 -0.58 3.38
CA ARG A 126 -7.46 -0.59 4.81
C ARG A 126 -8.48 -1.68 5.13
N LEU A 127 -9.54 -1.82 4.32
CA LEU A 127 -10.53 -2.89 4.49
C LEU A 127 -9.86 -4.27 4.36
N LEU A 128 -9.04 -4.47 3.33
CA LEU A 128 -8.29 -5.72 3.15
C LEU A 128 -7.35 -6.00 4.33
N SER A 129 -6.71 -4.97 4.88
CA SER A 129 -5.85 -5.12 6.07
C SER A 129 -6.66 -5.65 7.27
N TYR A 130 -7.88 -5.17 7.48
CA TYR A 130 -8.74 -5.68 8.55
C TYR A 130 -9.16 -7.14 8.31
N GLU A 131 -9.47 -7.52 7.07
CA GLU A 131 -9.77 -8.92 6.74
C GLU A 131 -8.57 -9.83 7.05
N PHE A 132 -7.34 -9.40 6.74
CA PHE A 132 -6.15 -10.13 7.14
C PHE A 132 -5.98 -10.20 8.65
N LEU A 133 -6.20 -9.10 9.38
CA LEU A 133 -6.12 -9.10 10.84
C LEU A 133 -7.14 -10.05 11.47
N TYR A 134 -8.38 -10.13 10.97
CA TYR A 134 -9.35 -11.11 11.43
C TYR A 134 -8.89 -12.55 11.22
N LYS A 135 -8.26 -12.86 10.08
CA LYS A 135 -7.70 -14.19 9.84
C LYS A 135 -6.53 -14.50 10.77
N PHE A 136 -5.70 -13.51 11.11
CA PHE A 136 -4.66 -13.67 12.14
C PHE A 136 -5.26 -13.88 13.53
N GLU A 137 -6.33 -13.20 13.89
CA GLU A 137 -7.04 -13.44 15.16
C GLU A 137 -7.52 -14.89 15.25
N GLU A 138 -8.14 -15.39 14.18
CA GLU A 138 -8.58 -16.79 14.10
C GLU A 138 -7.39 -17.75 14.19
N MET A 139 -6.32 -17.50 13.42
CA MET A 139 -5.11 -18.32 13.38
C MET A 139 -4.46 -18.49 14.76
N PHE A 140 -4.45 -17.44 15.58
CA PHE A 140 -3.86 -17.45 16.91
C PHE A 140 -4.87 -17.62 18.05
N SER A 141 -6.12 -17.96 17.73
CA SER A 141 -7.21 -18.10 18.71
C SER A 141 -7.38 -16.87 19.61
N LEU A 142 -7.19 -15.67 19.04
CA LEU A 142 -7.40 -14.40 19.73
C LEU A 142 -8.88 -14.03 19.75
N PRO A 143 -9.33 -13.22 20.72
CA PRO A 143 -10.69 -12.67 20.69
C PRO A 143 -10.92 -11.87 19.40
N LYS A 144 -12.11 -12.00 18.82
CA LYS A 144 -12.50 -11.24 17.63
C LYS A 144 -12.39 -9.74 17.88
N GLY A 145 -11.70 -9.03 17.00
CA GLY A 145 -11.49 -7.58 17.11
C GLY A 145 -10.21 -7.20 17.87
N PHE A 146 -9.55 -8.16 18.53
CA PHE A 146 -8.36 -7.87 19.36
C PHE A 146 -7.24 -7.15 18.61
N LEU A 147 -6.92 -7.58 17.39
CA LEU A 147 -5.92 -6.92 16.54
C LEU A 147 -6.53 -5.72 15.82
N VAL A 148 -7.74 -5.86 15.27
CA VAL A 148 -8.40 -4.81 14.50
C VAL A 148 -8.57 -3.54 15.32
N GLU A 149 -9.06 -3.63 16.56
CA GLU A 149 -9.25 -2.47 17.45
C GLU A 149 -7.96 -1.68 17.70
N LYS A 150 -6.81 -2.36 17.71
CA LYS A 150 -5.49 -1.72 17.86
C LYS A 150 -5.00 -1.00 16.60
N HIS A 151 -5.66 -1.22 15.46
CA HIS A 151 -5.27 -0.68 14.15
C HIS A 151 -6.32 0.28 13.54
N VAL A 152 -7.46 0.51 14.21
CA VAL A 152 -8.54 1.39 13.71
C VAL A 152 -8.03 2.79 13.42
N ASP A 153 -7.25 3.36 14.35
CA ASP A 153 -6.64 4.68 14.21
C ASP A 153 -5.19 4.61 13.71
N GLY A 154 -4.79 3.45 13.19
CA GLY A 154 -3.44 3.16 12.76
C GLY A 154 -2.97 4.08 11.63
N SER A 155 -1.77 4.61 11.78
CA SER A 155 -1.08 5.33 10.72
C SER A 155 -0.66 4.34 9.63
N ALA A 156 -1.22 4.47 8.44
CA ALA A 156 -0.82 3.71 7.26
C ALA A 156 -0.26 4.65 6.20
N THR A 157 0.84 4.25 5.59
CA THR A 157 1.39 4.91 4.41
C THR A 157 1.24 3.98 3.22
N MET A 158 0.64 4.50 2.17
CA MET A 158 0.59 3.82 0.87
C MET A 158 1.80 4.24 0.06
N ARG A 159 2.38 3.29 -0.68
CA ARG A 159 3.52 3.55 -1.56
C ARG A 159 3.30 2.91 -2.93
N MET A 160 3.68 3.58 -3.97
CA MET A 160 3.81 3.08 -5.32
C MET A 160 5.20 3.36 -5.89
#